data_9757638168ad5a2961c818eccaad3255
#
_entry.id   9757638168ad5a2961c818eccaad3255
#
_cell.length_a   1.000
_cell.length_b   1.000
_cell.length_c   1.000
_cell.angle_alpha   90.00
_cell.angle_beta   90.00
_cell.angle_gamma   90.00
#
_symmetry.space_group_name_H-M   'P 1'
#
loop_
_entity.id
_entity.type
_entity.pdbx_description
1 polymer ?
#
loop_
_entity_poly.entity_id
_entity_poly.type
_entity_poly.pdbx_seq_one_letter_code
_entity_poly.pdbx_strand_id
1 'polypeptide(L)'
;MTIYAIIQAKDCLKSAKNIPMERIMKFFHQYHTSPQIIHNNKINFEPHLHEAIEIIALFNGQTALSVDGESYTMSAGDFLIIFPNTVHSFYCDGEVDVGKFIFSVQAVPNLASLFDGSRPKCPIIKASDAASKGLDALSKEILECYSASSPSVKSAYLFLLSAKLLELCELRHRERSDDIVQQVFDYCQKNYRQSITQADVARALHISGSYLSHIFMYKLKINFCSYINILRINRACALLSQTKKSITEVADESGFSSLRTFNRAFARFVGTTPKDYRKSL
;
A
#
# COMPACT_ATOMS: atom_id res chain seq x y z
N MET A 1 -18.83 -22.25 11.17
CA MET A 1 -18.67 -20.76 11.16
C MET A 1 -19.26 -20.24 9.87
N THR A 2 -20.13 -19.29 9.91
CA THR A 2 -21.44 -19.25 9.29
C THR A 2 -21.42 -18.44 8.00
N ILE A 3 -22.16 -18.90 7.03
CA ILE A 3 -22.55 -18.28 5.74
C ILE A 3 -22.93 -16.79 5.86
N TYR A 4 -23.25 -16.30 7.06
CA TYR A 4 -23.59 -14.90 7.35
C TYR A 4 -22.41 -13.92 7.17
N ALA A 5 -21.17 -14.30 7.48
CA ALA A 5 -19.99 -13.45 7.30
C ALA A 5 -19.60 -13.28 5.81
N ILE A 6 -19.89 -14.30 4.99
CA ILE A 6 -19.62 -14.26 3.54
C ILE A 6 -20.68 -13.41 2.82
N ILE A 7 -21.91 -13.35 3.34
CA ILE A 7 -23.00 -12.54 2.77
C ILE A 7 -22.77 -11.06 3.07
N GLN A 8 -22.36 -10.69 4.27
CA GLN A 8 -22.02 -9.28 4.59
C GLN A 8 -20.83 -8.76 3.77
N ALA A 9 -19.79 -9.58 3.54
CA ALA A 9 -18.68 -9.19 2.67
C ALA A 9 -19.11 -9.02 1.19
N LYS A 10 -20.10 -9.78 0.73
CA LYS A 10 -20.65 -9.63 -0.63
C LYS A 10 -21.56 -8.42 -0.81
N ASP A 11 -22.28 -8.02 0.21
CA ASP A 11 -23.14 -6.84 0.16
C ASP A 11 -22.34 -5.53 0.31
N CYS A 12 -21.24 -5.53 1.06
CA CYS A 12 -20.24 -4.44 1.06
C CYS A 12 -19.63 -4.21 -0.33
N LEU A 13 -19.36 -5.27 -1.10
CA LEU A 13 -18.83 -5.16 -2.46
C LEU A 13 -19.86 -4.61 -3.48
N LYS A 14 -21.16 -4.67 -3.18
CA LYS A 14 -22.23 -4.11 -4.04
C LYS A 14 -22.42 -2.60 -3.83
N SER A 15 -22.07 -2.05 -2.68
CA SER A 15 -22.13 -0.59 -2.42
C SER A 15 -20.97 0.18 -3.02
N ALA A 16 -19.92 -0.50 -3.49
CA ALA A 16 -18.71 0.09 -4.07
C ALA A 16 -18.93 0.81 -5.43
N LYS A 17 -20.15 0.86 -5.96
CA LYS A 17 -20.44 1.53 -7.24
C LYS A 17 -20.48 3.06 -7.18
N ASN A 18 -20.44 3.68 -6.00
CA ASN A 18 -20.55 5.13 -5.82
C ASN A 18 -19.50 5.72 -4.85
N ILE A 19 -18.29 5.16 -4.78
CA ILE A 19 -17.21 5.77 -4.00
C ILE A 19 -16.71 6.99 -4.77
N PRO A 20 -16.65 8.19 -4.14
CA PRO A 20 -16.09 9.37 -4.78
C PRO A 20 -14.65 9.09 -5.23
N MET A 21 -14.37 9.38 -6.47
CA MET A 21 -13.12 9.05 -7.16
C MET A 21 -11.86 9.68 -6.54
N GLU A 22 -12.01 10.69 -5.70
CA GLU A 22 -10.93 11.33 -4.91
C GLU A 22 -10.21 10.34 -3.97
N ARG A 23 -10.86 9.23 -3.62
CA ARG A 23 -10.26 8.18 -2.77
C ARG A 23 -9.33 7.22 -3.51
N ILE A 24 -9.49 7.01 -4.80
CA ILE A 24 -8.76 5.98 -5.56
C ILE A 24 -7.28 6.33 -5.76
N MET A 25 -6.97 7.64 -5.83
CA MET A 25 -5.64 8.10 -6.27
C MET A 25 -4.55 8.12 -5.21
N LYS A 26 -4.90 8.25 -3.95
CA LYS A 26 -3.87 8.34 -2.90
C LYS A 26 -3.16 7.01 -2.62
N PHE A 27 -3.57 5.90 -3.22
CA PHE A 27 -3.36 4.61 -2.61
C PHE A 27 -2.67 3.52 -3.46
N PHE A 28 -2.54 3.65 -4.78
CA PHE A 28 -2.06 2.52 -5.57
C PHE A 28 -0.55 2.31 -5.63
N HIS A 29 0.23 3.33 -5.41
CA HIS A 29 1.69 3.21 -5.27
C HIS A 29 2.24 4.42 -4.54
N GLN A 30 2.40 4.30 -3.24
CA GLN A 30 2.98 5.35 -2.43
C GLN A 30 4.50 5.19 -2.40
N TYR A 31 5.22 6.13 -3.03
CA TYR A 31 6.65 6.24 -2.83
C TYR A 31 6.90 6.98 -1.51
N HIS A 32 7.31 6.25 -0.49
CA HIS A 32 7.72 6.83 0.76
C HIS A 32 9.23 7.07 0.75
N THR A 33 9.65 8.28 0.45
CA THR A 33 11.06 8.69 0.49
C THR A 33 11.57 8.92 1.91
N SER A 34 10.66 9.06 2.87
CA SER A 34 10.96 9.22 4.29
C SER A 34 9.92 8.46 5.14
N PRO A 35 10.29 8.00 6.35
CA PRO A 35 9.34 7.36 7.25
C PRO A 35 8.14 8.27 7.55
N GLN A 36 6.95 7.69 7.52
CA GLN A 36 5.69 8.33 7.91
C GLN A 36 5.18 7.70 9.20
N ILE A 37 5.08 8.50 10.24
CA ILE A 37 4.55 8.12 11.54
C ILE A 37 3.29 8.95 11.75
N ILE A 38 2.15 8.28 11.76
CA ILE A 38 0.84 8.94 11.66
C ILE A 38 -0.09 8.39 12.74
N HIS A 39 -0.74 9.28 13.46
CA HIS A 39 -1.80 8.96 14.39
C HIS A 39 -3.13 9.42 13.82
N ASN A 40 -4.10 8.53 13.69
CA ASN A 40 -5.38 8.78 13.04
C ASN A 40 -6.57 8.17 13.82
N ASN A 41 -7.75 8.75 13.58
CA ASN A 41 -9.03 8.20 14.06
C ASN A 41 -9.85 7.49 12.96
N LYS A 42 -9.25 7.28 11.80
CA LYS A 42 -9.88 6.58 10.65
C LYS A 42 -8.85 5.75 9.90
N ILE A 43 -9.28 4.59 9.43
CA ILE A 43 -8.51 3.71 8.57
C ILE A 43 -9.44 3.11 7.50
N ASN A 44 -9.45 3.73 6.31
CA ASN A 44 -10.21 3.26 5.16
C ASN A 44 -9.32 3.42 3.92
N PHE A 45 -8.94 2.32 3.31
CA PHE A 45 -8.05 2.30 2.14
C PHE A 45 -8.45 1.19 1.19
N GLU A 46 -8.68 1.56 -0.07
CA GLU A 46 -8.88 0.61 -1.15
C GLU A 46 -7.64 -0.30 -1.35
N PRO A 47 -7.79 -1.45 -2.03
CA PRO A 47 -6.66 -2.34 -2.30
C PRO A 47 -5.49 -1.60 -2.95
N HIS A 48 -4.33 -1.67 -2.31
CA HIS A 48 -3.10 -1.01 -2.74
C HIS A 48 -1.87 -1.80 -2.29
N LEU A 49 -0.71 -1.40 -2.78
CA LEU A 49 0.58 -1.92 -2.36
C LEU A 49 1.65 -0.83 -2.43
N HIS A 50 2.74 -1.03 -1.71
CA HIS A 50 3.92 -0.17 -1.73
C HIS A 50 5.19 -0.97 -1.38
N GLU A 51 6.36 -0.41 -1.70
CA GLU A 51 7.67 -1.01 -1.38
C GLU A 51 8.08 -0.82 0.09
N ALA A 52 7.28 -0.09 0.87
CA ALA A 52 7.55 0.15 2.28
C ALA A 52 7.03 -0.99 3.16
N ILE A 53 7.62 -1.13 4.34
CA ILE A 53 7.03 -1.85 5.46
C ILE A 53 5.93 -0.94 6.03
N GLU A 54 4.75 -1.51 6.31
CA GLU A 54 3.71 -0.82 7.05
C GLU A 54 3.37 -1.60 8.33
N ILE A 55 3.39 -0.91 9.45
CA ILE A 55 2.97 -1.44 10.74
C ILE A 55 1.77 -0.61 11.20
N ILE A 56 0.71 -1.31 11.61
CA ILE A 56 -0.50 -0.70 12.18
C ILE A 56 -0.61 -1.16 13.63
N ALA A 57 -0.76 -0.21 14.54
CA ALA A 57 -1.15 -0.43 15.94
C ALA A 57 -2.60 0.04 16.11
N LEU A 58 -3.52 -0.85 16.43
CA LEU A 58 -4.92 -0.48 16.68
C LEU A 58 -5.15 -0.32 18.18
N PHE A 59 -5.19 0.92 18.66
CA PHE A 59 -5.35 1.23 20.09
C PHE A 59 -6.80 1.12 20.56
N ASN A 60 -7.76 1.47 19.69
CA ASN A 60 -9.17 1.36 19.99
C ASN A 60 -10.01 1.08 18.74
N GLY A 61 -11.16 0.44 18.91
CA GLY A 61 -12.09 0.11 17.83
C GLY A 61 -11.80 -1.23 17.16
N GLN A 62 -12.35 -1.39 15.96
CA GLN A 62 -12.24 -2.60 15.15
C GLN A 62 -12.17 -2.24 13.67
N THR A 63 -11.39 -2.95 12.88
CA THR A 63 -11.32 -2.77 11.42
C THR A 63 -11.25 -4.12 10.70
N ALA A 64 -11.95 -4.22 9.58
CA ALA A 64 -11.78 -5.30 8.63
C ALA A 64 -10.66 -4.93 7.65
N LEU A 65 -9.90 -5.92 7.19
CA LEU A 65 -8.84 -5.72 6.23
C LEU A 65 -8.68 -6.94 5.31
N SER A 66 -8.04 -6.74 4.19
CA SER A 66 -7.60 -7.83 3.32
C SER A 66 -6.10 -7.71 3.08
N VAL A 67 -5.40 -8.85 3.12
CA VAL A 67 -3.97 -8.96 2.81
C VAL A 67 -3.79 -10.10 1.82
N ASP A 68 -3.25 -9.82 0.64
CA ASP A 68 -3.08 -10.76 -0.48
C ASP A 68 -4.35 -11.54 -0.86
N GLY A 69 -5.53 -10.91 -0.66
CA GLY A 69 -6.85 -11.48 -0.95
C GLY A 69 -7.49 -12.25 0.20
N GLU A 70 -6.76 -12.53 1.28
CA GLU A 70 -7.28 -13.11 2.51
C GLU A 70 -7.90 -12.01 3.40
N SER A 71 -9.04 -12.31 4.03
CA SER A 71 -9.76 -11.36 4.88
C SER A 71 -9.44 -11.58 6.35
N TYR A 72 -9.19 -10.48 7.06
CA TYR A 72 -8.87 -10.46 8.47
C TYR A 72 -9.70 -9.42 9.21
N THR A 73 -9.73 -9.51 10.54
CA THR A 73 -10.29 -8.49 11.43
C THR A 73 -9.29 -8.19 12.53
N MET A 74 -9.02 -6.91 12.77
CA MET A 74 -8.27 -6.41 13.92
C MET A 74 -9.20 -5.83 14.95
N SER A 75 -8.87 -6.04 16.21
CA SER A 75 -9.52 -5.45 17.38
C SER A 75 -8.51 -4.62 18.18
N ALA A 76 -9.00 -3.80 19.10
CA ALA A 76 -8.14 -2.99 19.97
C ALA A 76 -7.02 -3.80 20.64
N GLY A 77 -5.80 -3.30 20.58
CA GLY A 77 -4.57 -3.94 21.03
C GLY A 77 -3.87 -4.83 20.00
N ASP A 78 -4.53 -5.20 18.90
CA ASP A 78 -3.92 -5.96 17.82
C ASP A 78 -2.93 -5.08 17.03
N PHE A 79 -1.87 -5.74 16.51
CA PHE A 79 -0.93 -5.15 15.56
C PHE A 79 -1.01 -5.86 14.22
N LEU A 80 -0.67 -5.14 13.17
CA LEU A 80 -0.55 -5.66 11.81
C LEU A 80 0.83 -5.30 11.28
N ILE A 81 1.45 -6.24 10.57
CA ILE A 81 2.67 -5.98 9.82
C ILE A 81 2.47 -6.36 8.35
N ILE A 82 2.63 -5.38 7.47
CA ILE A 82 2.57 -5.55 6.01
C ILE A 82 4.00 -5.49 5.47
N PHE A 83 4.39 -6.57 4.81
CA PHE A 83 5.69 -6.65 4.14
C PHE A 83 5.66 -5.90 2.80
N PRO A 84 6.81 -5.45 2.29
CA PRO A 84 6.90 -4.77 1.00
C PRO A 84 6.16 -5.50 -0.11
N ASN A 85 5.49 -4.74 -0.96
CA ASN A 85 4.76 -5.23 -2.14
C ASN A 85 3.65 -6.26 -1.85
N THR A 86 3.09 -6.22 -0.66
CA THR A 86 1.92 -7.00 -0.28
C THR A 86 0.66 -6.18 -0.55
N VAL A 87 -0.28 -6.74 -1.30
CA VAL A 87 -1.57 -6.08 -1.59
C VAL A 87 -2.43 -6.08 -0.32
N HIS A 88 -2.88 -4.91 0.09
CA HIS A 88 -3.71 -4.80 1.29
C HIS A 88 -4.76 -3.68 1.17
N SER A 89 -5.81 -3.79 1.99
CA SER A 89 -6.90 -2.82 2.08
C SER A 89 -7.46 -2.79 3.48
N PHE A 90 -8.08 -1.67 3.86
CA PHE A 90 -8.72 -1.49 5.17
C PHE A 90 -10.14 -0.97 4.99
N TYR A 91 -11.04 -1.48 5.80
CA TYR A 91 -12.41 -1.02 5.86
C TYR A 91 -12.88 -0.89 7.32
N CYS A 92 -13.34 0.30 7.67
CA CYS A 92 -13.85 0.61 9.00
C CYS A 92 -15.09 1.51 8.89
N ASP A 93 -16.21 1.09 9.47
CA ASP A 93 -17.45 1.86 9.49
C ASP A 93 -17.52 2.86 10.65
N GLY A 94 -16.67 2.69 11.65
CA GLY A 94 -16.65 3.50 12.88
C GLY A 94 -15.39 4.33 13.05
N GLU A 95 -15.29 4.98 14.19
CA GLU A 95 -14.07 5.60 14.64
C GLU A 95 -13.11 4.55 15.22
N VAL A 96 -11.84 4.71 14.97
CA VAL A 96 -10.75 3.91 15.50
C VAL A 96 -9.69 4.82 16.07
N ASP A 97 -8.87 4.30 16.95
CA ASP A 97 -7.61 4.95 17.34
C ASP A 97 -6.45 4.11 16.83
N VAL A 98 -5.68 4.65 15.87
CA VAL A 98 -4.72 3.87 15.10
C VAL A 98 -3.41 4.62 14.88
N GLY A 99 -2.31 3.97 15.22
CA GLY A 99 -0.95 4.36 14.86
C GLY A 99 -0.50 3.65 13.58
N LYS A 100 0.05 4.42 12.61
CA LYS A 100 0.61 3.90 11.37
C LYS A 100 2.09 4.25 11.27
N PHE A 101 2.91 3.26 10.95
CA PHE A 101 4.35 3.38 10.83
C PHE A 101 4.75 2.83 9.46
N ILE A 102 5.03 3.72 8.50
CA ILE A 102 5.36 3.37 7.12
C ILE A 102 6.78 3.81 6.83
N PHE A 103 7.65 2.89 6.46
CA PHE A 103 9.07 3.17 6.20
C PHE A 103 9.69 2.15 5.25
N SER A 104 10.76 2.56 4.60
CA SER A 104 11.48 1.69 3.66
C SER A 104 12.28 0.61 4.41
N VAL A 105 12.54 -0.52 3.74
CA VAL A 105 13.41 -1.59 4.26
C VAL A 105 14.81 -1.07 4.61
N GLN A 106 15.27 -0.03 3.90
CA GLN A 106 16.57 0.62 4.16
C GLN A 106 16.65 1.30 5.54
N ALA A 107 15.52 1.62 6.16
CA ALA A 107 15.50 2.14 7.53
C ALA A 107 15.85 1.07 8.59
N VAL A 108 15.76 -0.21 8.23
CA VAL A 108 16.04 -1.36 9.11
C VAL A 108 16.94 -2.39 8.40
N PRO A 109 18.16 -2.02 7.97
CA PRO A 109 18.99 -2.83 7.07
C PRO A 109 19.31 -4.22 7.62
N ASN A 110 19.48 -4.36 8.94
CA ASN A 110 19.75 -5.64 9.58
C ASN A 110 18.58 -6.65 9.54
N LEU A 111 17.39 -6.19 9.18
CA LEU A 111 16.18 -7.02 9.02
C LEU A 111 15.79 -7.18 7.54
N ALA A 112 16.50 -6.58 6.62
CA ALA A 112 16.13 -6.50 5.20
C ALA A 112 15.92 -7.88 4.58
N SER A 113 16.79 -8.85 4.87
CA SER A 113 16.69 -10.21 4.34
C SER A 113 15.41 -10.94 4.78
N LEU A 114 14.91 -10.64 5.98
CA LEU A 114 13.65 -11.22 6.47
C LEU A 114 12.46 -10.67 5.68
N PHE A 115 12.45 -9.38 5.38
CA PHE A 115 11.40 -8.74 4.60
C PHE A 115 11.40 -9.13 3.13
N ASP A 116 12.54 -9.46 2.56
CA ASP A 116 12.67 -9.86 1.15
C ASP A 116 12.36 -11.36 0.93
N GLY A 117 12.95 -12.23 1.75
CA GLY A 117 12.90 -13.68 1.56
C GLY A 117 11.71 -14.39 2.20
N SER A 118 10.85 -13.71 2.96
CA SER A 118 9.77 -14.34 3.70
C SER A 118 8.47 -13.52 3.69
N ARG A 119 7.41 -14.17 4.21
CA ARG A 119 6.09 -13.58 4.46
C ARG A 119 5.56 -14.07 5.79
N PRO A 120 4.81 -13.26 6.55
CA PRO A 120 4.11 -13.74 7.73
C PRO A 120 3.01 -14.73 7.31
N LYS A 121 2.87 -15.85 8.04
CA LYS A 121 1.73 -16.77 7.86
C LYS A 121 0.41 -16.10 8.25
N CYS A 122 0.44 -15.32 9.33
CA CYS A 122 -0.64 -14.41 9.72
C CYS A 122 -0.03 -13.01 9.89
N PRO A 123 -0.54 -11.98 9.20
CA PRO A 123 0.00 -10.63 9.34
C PRO A 123 -0.42 -9.92 10.63
N ILE A 124 -1.39 -10.50 11.38
CA ILE A 124 -1.93 -9.92 12.61
C ILE A 124 -1.25 -10.57 13.83
N ILE A 125 -0.74 -9.71 14.71
CA ILE A 125 -0.26 -10.06 16.04
C ILE A 125 -1.37 -9.69 17.04
N LYS A 126 -1.81 -10.67 17.82
CA LYS A 126 -2.90 -10.47 18.76
C LYS A 126 -2.47 -9.64 19.98
N ALA A 127 -3.44 -8.94 20.58
CA ALA A 127 -3.22 -8.03 21.71
C ALA A 127 -2.45 -8.69 22.88
N SER A 128 -2.73 -9.98 23.20
CA SER A 128 -2.02 -10.73 24.24
C SER A 128 -0.52 -10.83 23.98
N ASP A 129 -0.17 -11.14 22.71
CA ASP A 129 1.23 -11.34 22.31
C ASP A 129 1.93 -9.98 22.19
N ALA A 130 1.27 -8.98 21.63
CA ALA A 130 1.75 -7.61 21.55
C ALA A 130 2.07 -7.03 22.94
N ALA A 131 1.19 -7.26 23.92
CA ALA A 131 1.37 -6.81 25.31
C ALA A 131 2.59 -7.45 25.95
N SER A 132 2.86 -8.76 25.69
CA SER A 132 4.03 -9.47 26.22
C SER A 132 5.37 -8.84 25.81
N LYS A 133 5.40 -8.14 24.67
CA LYS A 133 6.58 -7.43 24.14
C LYS A 133 6.57 -5.94 24.39
N GLY A 134 5.53 -5.39 25.04
CA GLY A 134 5.39 -3.96 25.31
C GLY A 134 5.23 -3.12 24.05
N LEU A 135 4.59 -3.65 23.01
CA LEU A 135 4.42 -3.00 21.71
C LEU A 135 3.51 -1.77 21.79
N ASP A 136 2.48 -1.81 22.63
CA ASP A 136 1.56 -0.67 22.84
C ASP A 136 2.31 0.57 23.36
N ALA A 137 3.08 0.40 24.44
CA ALA A 137 3.86 1.50 25.02
C ALA A 137 4.92 2.04 24.05
N LEU A 138 5.64 1.14 23.36
CA LEU A 138 6.64 1.53 22.36
C LEU A 138 6.03 2.32 21.20
N SER A 139 4.90 1.87 20.66
CA SER A 139 4.26 2.56 19.53
C SER A 139 3.71 3.93 19.91
N LYS A 140 3.17 4.09 21.12
CA LYS A 140 2.74 5.40 21.64
C LYS A 140 3.92 6.34 21.83
N GLU A 141 5.02 5.85 22.40
CA GLU A 141 6.26 6.63 22.54
C GLU A 141 6.80 7.10 21.18
N ILE A 142 6.78 6.22 20.17
CA ILE A 142 7.19 6.59 18.81
C ILE A 142 6.27 7.67 18.24
N LEU A 143 4.95 7.54 18.38
CA LEU A 143 3.99 8.55 17.88
C LEU A 143 4.23 9.93 18.49
N GLU A 144 4.58 9.99 19.76
CA GLU A 144 4.82 11.24 20.49
C GLU A 144 6.21 11.83 20.20
N CYS A 145 7.25 11.00 20.20
CA CYS A 145 8.64 11.48 20.27
C CYS A 145 9.39 11.43 18.93
N TYR A 146 8.91 10.68 17.92
CA TYR A 146 9.66 10.43 16.69
C TYR A 146 10.09 11.70 15.97
N SER A 147 9.19 12.67 15.80
CA SER A 147 9.46 13.89 15.03
C SER A 147 10.63 14.72 15.62
N ALA A 148 10.69 14.79 16.93
CA ALA A 148 11.70 15.54 17.68
C ALA A 148 13.02 14.76 17.89
N SER A 149 13.04 13.46 17.62
CA SER A 149 14.19 12.59 17.88
C SER A 149 15.31 12.78 16.86
N SER A 150 16.55 12.49 17.28
CA SER A 150 17.71 12.46 16.39
C SER A 150 17.60 11.34 15.36
N PRO A 151 18.30 11.39 14.21
CA PRO A 151 18.28 10.33 13.19
C PRO A 151 18.61 8.94 13.75
N SER A 152 19.56 8.84 14.67
CA SER A 152 19.94 7.56 15.29
C SER A 152 18.80 6.99 16.14
N VAL A 153 18.13 7.83 16.94
CA VAL A 153 16.97 7.41 17.74
C VAL A 153 15.80 7.01 16.86
N LYS A 154 15.54 7.75 15.77
CA LYS A 154 14.52 7.40 14.77
C LYS A 154 14.76 6.02 14.18
N SER A 155 15.98 5.72 13.77
CA SER A 155 16.35 4.39 13.26
C SER A 155 16.22 3.30 14.33
N ALA A 156 16.62 3.59 15.57
CA ALA A 156 16.48 2.64 16.67
C ALA A 156 15.01 2.30 16.99
N TYR A 157 14.12 3.27 16.95
CA TYR A 157 12.68 3.07 17.14
C TYR A 157 12.10 2.13 16.07
N LEU A 158 12.37 2.41 14.80
CA LEU A 158 11.85 1.58 13.70
C LEU A 158 12.43 0.16 13.74
N PHE A 159 13.71 0.03 14.05
CA PHE A 159 14.36 -1.26 14.23
C PHE A 159 13.74 -2.05 15.39
N LEU A 160 13.60 -1.44 16.56
CA LEU A 160 13.08 -2.10 17.76
C LEU A 160 11.62 -2.54 17.58
N LEU A 161 10.78 -1.65 17.00
CA LEU A 161 9.38 -1.98 16.69
C LEU A 161 9.30 -3.17 15.74
N SER A 162 10.08 -3.14 14.65
CA SER A 162 10.12 -4.22 13.66
C SER A 162 10.63 -5.54 14.27
N ALA A 163 11.73 -5.48 15.02
CA ALA A 163 12.33 -6.69 15.61
C ALA A 163 11.38 -7.38 16.58
N LYS A 164 10.74 -6.63 17.48
CA LYS A 164 9.76 -7.17 18.44
C LYS A 164 8.55 -7.81 17.75
N LEU A 165 8.05 -7.19 16.67
CA LEU A 165 6.94 -7.73 15.88
C LEU A 165 7.37 -9.02 15.15
N LEU A 166 8.55 -9.03 14.54
CA LEU A 166 9.07 -10.21 13.83
C LEU A 166 9.32 -11.41 14.75
N GLU A 167 9.68 -11.19 16.01
CA GLU A 167 9.78 -12.28 17.01
C GLU A 167 8.44 -12.96 17.30
N LEU A 168 7.31 -12.26 17.08
CA LEU A 168 5.96 -12.78 17.27
C LEU A 168 5.37 -13.35 15.98
N CYS A 169 6.01 -13.09 14.83
CA CYS A 169 5.55 -13.54 13.53
C CYS A 169 6.07 -14.94 13.22
N GLU A 170 5.16 -15.87 12.95
CA GLU A 170 5.53 -17.09 12.26
C GLU A 170 5.74 -16.78 10.77
N LEU A 171 6.99 -16.84 10.30
CA LEU A 171 7.35 -16.55 8.91
C LEU A 171 7.31 -17.82 8.06
N ARG A 172 6.85 -17.70 6.82
CA ARG A 172 6.99 -18.70 5.75
C ARG A 172 7.95 -18.18 4.70
N HIS A 173 8.66 -19.06 4.02
CA HIS A 173 9.41 -18.68 2.82
C HIS A 173 8.46 -18.14 1.75
N ARG A 174 8.95 -17.20 0.97
CA ARG A 174 8.25 -16.70 -0.22
C ARG A 174 7.99 -17.85 -1.19
N GLU A 175 6.75 -17.93 -1.68
CA GLU A 175 6.40 -18.89 -2.72
C GLU A 175 6.70 -18.30 -4.12
N ARG A 176 6.88 -19.17 -5.10
CA ARG A 176 7.09 -18.76 -6.50
C ARG A 176 5.94 -17.87 -7.02
N SER A 177 4.72 -18.09 -6.55
CA SER A 177 3.55 -17.26 -6.88
C SER A 177 3.69 -15.83 -6.37
N ASP A 178 4.27 -15.64 -5.18
CA ASP A 178 4.57 -14.32 -4.61
C ASP A 178 5.65 -13.61 -5.43
N ASP A 179 6.67 -14.37 -5.86
CA ASP A 179 7.76 -13.84 -6.70
C ASP A 179 7.28 -13.39 -8.07
N ILE A 180 6.37 -14.14 -8.71
CA ILE A 180 5.79 -13.74 -9.99
C ILE A 180 4.97 -12.47 -9.86
N VAL A 181 4.17 -12.33 -8.81
CA VAL A 181 3.41 -11.09 -8.55
C VAL A 181 4.37 -9.91 -8.40
N GLN A 182 5.44 -10.09 -7.62
CA GLN A 182 6.49 -9.07 -7.47
C GLN A 182 7.13 -8.72 -8.81
N GLN A 183 7.54 -9.72 -9.61
CA GLN A 183 8.14 -9.49 -10.92
C GLN A 183 7.21 -8.74 -11.88
N VAL A 184 5.90 -9.01 -11.82
CA VAL A 184 4.89 -8.26 -12.58
C VAL A 184 4.91 -6.78 -12.20
N PHE A 185 4.93 -6.49 -10.90
CA PHE A 185 4.96 -5.10 -10.43
C PHE A 185 6.28 -4.41 -10.78
N ASP A 186 7.41 -5.06 -10.56
CA ASP A 186 8.74 -4.54 -10.88
C ASP A 186 8.86 -4.24 -12.38
N TYR A 187 8.34 -5.14 -13.23
CA TYR A 187 8.32 -4.92 -14.66
C TYR A 187 7.46 -3.70 -15.04
N CYS A 188 6.26 -3.63 -14.50
CA CYS A 188 5.37 -2.50 -14.73
C CYS A 188 6.00 -1.18 -14.27
N GLN A 189 6.60 -1.16 -13.09
CA GLN A 189 7.28 0.01 -12.55
C GLN A 189 8.45 0.48 -13.41
N LYS A 190 9.27 -0.43 -13.88
CA LYS A 190 10.41 -0.08 -14.74
C LYS A 190 9.96 0.44 -16.12
N ASN A 191 8.79 0.00 -16.60
CA ASN A 191 8.39 0.20 -17.99
C ASN A 191 7.12 1.05 -18.19
N TYR A 192 6.40 1.49 -17.13
CA TYR A 192 5.12 2.21 -17.27
C TYR A 192 5.18 3.47 -18.13
N ARG A 193 6.35 4.10 -18.27
CA ARG A 193 6.55 5.27 -19.11
C ARG A 193 6.54 4.94 -20.60
N GLN A 194 6.80 3.69 -20.93
CA GLN A 194 6.76 3.17 -22.30
C GLN A 194 5.35 2.69 -22.66
N SER A 195 5.12 2.46 -23.93
CA SER A 195 3.86 1.86 -24.42
C SER A 195 3.88 0.35 -24.18
N ILE A 196 3.60 -0.08 -22.93
CA ILE A 196 3.55 -1.50 -22.58
C ILE A 196 2.12 -2.02 -22.59
N THR A 197 1.97 -3.26 -23.05
CA THR A 197 0.70 -4.01 -23.04
C THR A 197 0.77 -5.16 -22.05
N GLN A 198 -0.38 -5.71 -21.71
CA GLN A 198 -0.47 -6.92 -20.90
C GLN A 198 0.27 -8.11 -21.57
N ALA A 199 0.22 -8.19 -22.90
CA ALA A 199 0.93 -9.21 -23.64
C ALA A 199 2.47 -9.09 -23.55
N ASP A 200 2.98 -7.86 -23.48
CA ASP A 200 4.43 -7.62 -23.33
C ASP A 200 4.92 -8.07 -21.95
N VAL A 201 4.16 -7.76 -20.89
CA VAL A 201 4.47 -8.22 -19.54
C VAL A 201 4.43 -9.75 -19.46
N ALA A 202 3.37 -10.37 -19.97
CA ALA A 202 3.22 -11.82 -19.96
C ALA A 202 4.37 -12.53 -20.70
N ARG A 203 4.77 -11.99 -21.86
CA ARG A 203 5.91 -12.49 -22.65
C ARG A 203 7.22 -12.34 -21.91
N ALA A 204 7.48 -11.17 -21.34
CA ALA A 204 8.73 -10.86 -20.64
C ALA A 204 8.94 -11.72 -19.39
N LEU A 205 7.86 -12.10 -18.72
CA LEU A 205 7.90 -12.90 -17.49
C LEU A 205 7.62 -14.39 -17.73
N HIS A 206 7.47 -14.81 -18.97
CA HIS A 206 7.18 -16.21 -19.36
C HIS A 206 5.94 -16.78 -18.65
N ILE A 207 4.87 -15.97 -18.51
CA ILE A 207 3.57 -16.37 -17.94
C ILE A 207 2.46 -16.24 -18.97
N SER A 208 1.32 -16.91 -18.72
CA SER A 208 0.16 -16.76 -19.59
C SER A 208 -0.55 -15.43 -19.38
N GLY A 209 -1.16 -14.89 -20.45
CA GLY A 209 -1.97 -13.66 -20.34
C GLY A 209 -3.17 -13.82 -19.41
N SER A 210 -3.74 -15.01 -19.31
CA SER A 210 -4.83 -15.33 -18.39
C SER A 210 -4.35 -15.31 -16.93
N TYR A 211 -3.17 -15.85 -16.63
CA TYR A 211 -2.59 -15.77 -15.28
C TYR A 211 -2.29 -14.33 -14.89
N LEU A 212 -1.72 -13.54 -15.81
CA LEU A 212 -1.50 -12.10 -15.56
C LEU A 212 -2.82 -11.35 -15.32
N SER A 213 -3.87 -11.64 -16.11
CA SER A 213 -5.20 -11.08 -15.88
C SER A 213 -5.76 -11.46 -14.50
N HIS A 214 -5.54 -12.70 -14.08
CA HIS A 214 -5.94 -13.17 -12.76
C HIS A 214 -5.23 -12.37 -11.64
N ILE A 215 -3.93 -12.11 -11.75
CA ILE A 215 -3.19 -11.27 -10.79
C ILE A 215 -3.87 -9.91 -10.65
N PHE A 216 -4.13 -9.21 -11.75
CA PHE A 216 -4.75 -7.88 -11.69
C PHE A 216 -6.19 -7.92 -11.18
N MET A 217 -7.01 -8.85 -11.64
CA MET A 217 -8.44 -8.88 -11.28
C MET A 217 -8.71 -9.41 -9.87
N TYR A 218 -7.94 -10.41 -9.42
CA TYR A 218 -8.21 -11.07 -8.14
C TYR A 218 -7.35 -10.56 -6.99
N LYS A 219 -6.07 -10.22 -7.23
CA LYS A 219 -5.22 -9.66 -6.18
C LYS A 219 -5.38 -8.14 -6.07
N LEU A 220 -5.31 -7.41 -7.18
CA LEU A 220 -5.38 -5.93 -7.17
C LEU A 220 -6.80 -5.37 -7.32
N LYS A 221 -7.78 -6.18 -7.72
CA LYS A 221 -9.17 -5.75 -8.01
C LYS A 221 -9.28 -4.61 -9.04
N ILE A 222 -8.27 -4.42 -9.87
CA ILE A 222 -8.25 -3.44 -10.98
C ILE A 222 -7.77 -4.12 -12.26
N ASN A 223 -7.97 -3.45 -13.40
CA ASN A 223 -7.39 -3.92 -14.65
C ASN A 223 -5.98 -3.33 -14.87
N PHE A 224 -5.19 -4.00 -15.71
CA PHE A 224 -3.83 -3.63 -16.07
C PHE A 224 -3.71 -2.16 -16.54
N CYS A 225 -4.61 -1.72 -17.43
CA CYS A 225 -4.56 -0.35 -17.96
C CYS A 225 -4.76 0.70 -16.85
N SER A 226 -5.65 0.44 -15.91
CA SER A 226 -5.86 1.30 -14.75
C SER A 226 -4.61 1.36 -13.88
N TYR A 227 -3.96 0.22 -13.63
CA TYR A 227 -2.71 0.15 -12.86
C TYR A 227 -1.60 1.00 -13.51
N ILE A 228 -1.35 0.81 -14.82
CA ILE A 228 -0.34 1.61 -15.55
C ILE A 228 -0.67 3.10 -15.50
N ASN A 229 -1.95 3.46 -15.68
CA ASN A 229 -2.35 4.86 -15.58
C ASN A 229 -2.12 5.44 -14.19
N ILE A 230 -2.33 4.67 -13.12
CA ILE A 230 -2.04 5.10 -11.75
C ILE A 230 -0.54 5.40 -11.58
N LEU A 231 0.35 4.52 -12.04
CA LEU A 231 1.80 4.76 -11.99
C LEU A 231 2.19 6.07 -12.71
N ARG A 232 1.63 6.28 -13.91
CA ARG A 232 1.86 7.50 -14.70
C ARG A 232 1.34 8.75 -14.01
N ILE A 233 0.16 8.67 -13.41
CA ILE A 233 -0.43 9.81 -12.70
C ILE A 233 0.33 10.14 -11.41
N ASN A 234 0.79 9.15 -10.66
CA ASN A 234 1.66 9.38 -9.50
C ASN A 234 2.93 10.12 -9.90
N ARG A 235 3.57 9.73 -11.02
CA ARG A 235 4.71 10.46 -11.56
C ARG A 235 4.33 11.90 -11.95
N ALA A 236 3.18 12.09 -12.59
CA ALA A 236 2.70 13.42 -12.97
C ALA A 236 2.47 14.32 -11.74
N CYS A 237 1.85 13.80 -10.67
CA CYS A 237 1.67 14.55 -9.43
C CYS A 237 3.02 14.97 -8.82
N ALA A 238 4.01 14.08 -8.80
CA ALA A 238 5.36 14.41 -8.34
C ALA A 238 6.03 15.49 -9.20
N LEU A 239 5.92 15.40 -10.53
CA LEU A 239 6.46 16.44 -11.43
C LEU A 239 5.74 17.78 -11.27
N LEU A 240 4.42 17.77 -11.08
CA LEU A 240 3.62 18.99 -10.87
C LEU A 240 3.99 19.71 -9.58
N SER A 241 4.32 18.97 -8.52
CA SER A 241 4.70 19.53 -7.21
C SER A 241 6.17 19.98 -7.15
N GLN A 242 7.08 19.27 -7.84
CA GLN A 242 8.52 19.47 -7.70
C GLN A 242 9.13 20.32 -8.80
N THR A 243 8.39 20.59 -9.88
CA THR A 243 8.94 21.27 -11.06
C THR A 243 7.99 22.34 -11.63
N LYS A 244 8.56 23.25 -12.43
CA LYS A 244 7.80 24.26 -13.20
C LYS A 244 7.50 23.81 -14.64
N LYS A 245 7.66 22.54 -15.00
CA LYS A 245 7.41 22.01 -16.35
C LYS A 245 5.98 22.28 -16.80
N SER A 246 5.80 22.50 -18.08
CA SER A 246 4.46 22.65 -18.67
C SER A 246 3.62 21.38 -18.47
N ILE A 247 2.31 21.51 -18.56
CA ILE A 247 1.40 20.36 -18.44
C ILE A 247 1.66 19.32 -19.55
N THR A 248 2.06 19.78 -20.73
CA THR A 248 2.42 18.89 -21.85
C THR A 248 3.70 18.11 -21.56
N GLU A 249 4.74 18.76 -21.07
CA GLU A 249 5.99 18.07 -20.67
C GLU A 249 5.75 17.06 -19.53
N VAL A 250 4.91 17.43 -18.55
CA VAL A 250 4.53 16.51 -17.48
C VAL A 250 3.80 15.29 -18.02
N ALA A 251 2.88 15.46 -18.96
CA ALA A 251 2.16 14.35 -19.59
C ALA A 251 3.12 13.39 -20.31
N ASP A 252 4.04 13.94 -21.12
CA ASP A 252 5.03 13.16 -21.87
C ASP A 252 5.99 12.41 -20.94
N GLU A 253 6.60 13.10 -19.98
CA GLU A 253 7.55 12.49 -19.02
C GLU A 253 6.88 11.47 -18.08
N SER A 254 5.58 11.53 -17.94
CA SER A 254 4.80 10.55 -17.21
C SER A 254 4.40 9.34 -18.07
N GLY A 255 4.71 9.34 -19.37
CA GLY A 255 4.47 8.24 -20.30
C GLY A 255 3.10 8.25 -20.98
N PHE A 256 2.41 9.39 -21.02
CA PHE A 256 1.17 9.52 -21.79
C PHE A 256 1.46 9.91 -23.24
N SER A 257 0.87 9.18 -24.18
CA SER A 257 1.02 9.41 -25.62
C SER A 257 0.26 10.65 -26.13
N SER A 258 -0.66 11.19 -25.33
CA SER A 258 -1.40 12.41 -25.68
C SER A 258 -1.89 13.16 -24.45
N LEU A 259 -1.95 14.49 -24.57
CA LEU A 259 -2.50 15.37 -23.54
C LEU A 259 -3.97 15.08 -23.23
N ARG A 260 -4.76 14.65 -24.23
CA ARG A 260 -6.16 14.24 -24.05
C ARG A 260 -6.28 13.03 -23.13
N THR A 261 -5.47 11.99 -23.36
CA THR A 261 -5.46 10.77 -22.53
C THR A 261 -4.98 11.09 -21.13
N PHE A 262 -3.95 11.91 -21.00
CA PHE A 262 -3.45 12.40 -19.72
C PHE A 262 -4.53 13.14 -18.93
N ASN A 263 -5.15 14.17 -19.48
CA ASN A 263 -6.16 14.97 -18.78
C ASN A 263 -7.34 14.10 -18.33
N ARG A 264 -7.80 13.16 -19.17
CA ARG A 264 -8.87 12.22 -18.82
C ARG A 264 -8.45 11.31 -17.67
N ALA A 265 -7.25 10.74 -17.71
CA ALA A 265 -6.74 9.92 -16.64
C ALA A 265 -6.53 10.75 -15.35
N PHE A 266 -5.96 11.94 -15.46
CA PHE A 266 -5.72 12.82 -14.31
C PHE A 266 -7.04 13.20 -13.64
N ALA A 267 -8.05 13.67 -14.38
CA ALA A 267 -9.37 13.97 -13.84
C ALA A 267 -10.04 12.73 -13.23
N ARG A 268 -9.88 11.55 -13.86
CA ARG A 268 -10.41 10.29 -13.35
C ARG A 268 -9.79 9.89 -12.02
N PHE A 269 -8.47 10.02 -11.86
CA PHE A 269 -7.75 9.50 -10.70
C PHE A 269 -7.45 10.56 -9.62
N VAL A 270 -7.42 11.86 -9.94
CA VAL A 270 -7.16 12.97 -8.99
C VAL A 270 -8.42 13.75 -8.65
N GLY A 271 -9.48 13.64 -9.47
CA GLY A 271 -10.72 14.39 -9.28
C GLY A 271 -10.66 15.85 -9.73
N THR A 272 -9.52 16.33 -10.23
CA THR A 272 -9.33 17.71 -10.67
C THR A 272 -8.46 17.79 -11.93
N THR A 273 -8.26 18.98 -12.48
CA THR A 273 -7.35 19.16 -13.63
C THR A 273 -5.88 19.27 -13.17
N PRO A 274 -4.90 18.88 -14.01
CA PRO A 274 -3.48 19.06 -13.68
C PRO A 274 -3.11 20.50 -13.33
N LYS A 275 -3.75 21.48 -14.01
CA LYS A 275 -3.54 22.91 -13.78
C LYS A 275 -4.06 23.36 -12.42
N ASP A 276 -5.24 22.90 -12.03
CA ASP A 276 -5.85 23.26 -10.74
C ASP A 276 -5.15 22.54 -9.59
N TYR A 277 -4.76 21.28 -9.78
CA TYR A 277 -3.91 20.54 -8.84
C TYR A 277 -2.61 21.30 -8.54
N ARG A 278 -1.89 21.79 -9.57
CA ARG A 278 -0.67 22.59 -9.37
C ARG A 278 -0.92 23.89 -8.62
N LYS A 279 -2.09 24.53 -8.80
CA LYS A 279 -2.43 25.76 -8.07
C LYS A 279 -2.79 25.53 -6.61
N SER A 280 -3.18 24.30 -6.24
CA SER A 280 -3.54 23.93 -4.87
C SER A 280 -2.34 23.48 -4.02
N LEU A 281 -1.17 23.35 -4.63
CA LEU A 281 0.11 23.05 -3.96
C LEU A 281 0.77 24.30 -3.41
#